data_3dd8b3513bcd850aae3dc25768d5daf8
#
_entry.id   3dd8b3513bcd850aae3dc25768d5daf8
#
_cell.length_a   1.000
_cell.length_b   1.000
_cell.length_c   1.000
_cell.angle_alpha   90.00
_cell.angle_beta   90.00
_cell.angle_gamma   90.00
#
_symmetry.space_group_name_H-M   'P 1'
#
loop_
_entity.id
_entity.type
_entity.pdbx_description
1 polymer ?
#
loop_
_entity_poly.entity_id
_entity_poly.type
_entity_poly.pdbx_seq_one_letter_code
_entity_poly.pdbx_strand_id
1 'polypeptide(L)'
;MPELPEVETTCRGIAGHLTGRLCLGATVRNGRLRWPVAPDLSAHLAGQRLREVRRRAKYLLFVFDRGSLIVHLGMSGSLRVLTENFPPEKHDHVDLLFDDGMLLRYRDPRRFGAMLWTESDPLTHPQLKHLGPEPLSSAFTPERLAAGLAGKKIAIKPAIMDQRIVVGVGNIYASEALFRAGILPHRAAASLAPPEIARLCESIRAVLEESIAAGGSTLRDYVDSDGKAGYFTVNSFVYARAGETCRICATPIRSAKLGQRATFWCPHCQH
;
A
#
# COMPACT_ATOMS: atom_id res chain seq x y z
N MET A 1 6.04 2.20 5.68
CA MET A 1 5.27 2.72 4.53
C MET A 1 4.12 1.77 4.30
N PRO A 2 2.88 2.22 4.32
CA PRO A 2 1.74 1.39 3.97
C PRO A 2 1.92 0.75 2.59
N GLU A 3 1.80 -0.58 2.52
CA GLU A 3 1.81 -1.37 1.29
C GLU A 3 0.37 -1.76 0.93
N LEU A 4 0.15 -2.66 -0.02
CA LEU A 4 -1.19 -3.01 -0.46
C LEU A 4 -2.13 -3.44 0.67
N PRO A 5 -1.73 -4.34 1.61
CA PRO A 5 -2.65 -4.79 2.67
C PRO A 5 -3.10 -3.66 3.60
N GLU A 6 -2.20 -2.75 3.99
CA GLU A 6 -2.54 -1.63 4.86
C GLU A 6 -3.50 -0.66 4.17
N VAL A 7 -3.27 -0.40 2.86
CA VAL A 7 -4.16 0.46 2.07
C VAL A 7 -5.53 -0.20 1.85
N GLU A 8 -5.56 -1.51 1.63
CA GLU A 8 -6.81 -2.28 1.49
C GLU A 8 -7.62 -2.27 2.80
N THR A 9 -6.97 -2.50 3.93
CA THR A 9 -7.63 -2.45 5.26
C THR A 9 -8.19 -1.06 5.54
N THR A 10 -7.41 0.00 5.26
CA THR A 10 -7.88 1.38 5.37
C THR A 10 -9.07 1.64 4.43
N CYS A 11 -9.00 1.15 3.18
CA CYS A 11 -10.09 1.29 2.21
C CYS A 11 -11.40 0.69 2.72
N ARG A 12 -11.35 -0.55 3.20
CA ARG A 12 -12.54 -1.26 3.73
C ARG A 12 -13.13 -0.57 4.96
N GLY A 13 -12.28 -0.17 5.89
CA GLY A 13 -12.73 0.56 7.09
C GLY A 13 -13.43 1.87 6.74
N ILE A 14 -12.86 2.68 5.85
CA ILE A 14 -13.47 3.96 5.43
C ILE A 14 -14.75 3.73 4.61
N ALA A 15 -14.75 2.77 3.68
CA ALA A 15 -15.89 2.51 2.81
C ALA A 15 -17.17 2.20 3.59
N GLY A 16 -17.04 1.39 4.66
CA GLY A 16 -18.18 1.03 5.52
C GLY A 16 -18.85 2.22 6.23
N HIS A 17 -18.10 3.28 6.49
CA HIS A 17 -18.59 4.46 7.21
C HIS A 17 -19.05 5.59 6.27
N LEU A 18 -18.37 5.81 5.15
CA LEU A 18 -18.51 7.03 4.36
C LEU A 18 -19.19 6.84 3.00
N THR A 19 -19.28 5.62 2.46
CA THR A 19 -19.96 5.39 1.18
C THR A 19 -21.44 5.79 1.27
N GLY A 20 -21.91 6.54 0.28
CA GLY A 20 -23.27 7.06 0.22
C GLY A 20 -23.46 8.42 0.92
N ARG A 21 -22.49 8.89 1.71
CA ARG A 21 -22.62 10.18 2.44
C ARG A 21 -22.39 11.39 1.55
N LEU A 22 -23.02 12.50 1.93
CA LEU A 22 -22.83 13.79 1.30
C LEU A 22 -21.58 14.47 1.87
N CYS A 23 -20.63 14.83 1.02
CA CYS A 23 -19.48 15.62 1.41
C CYS A 23 -19.85 17.11 1.49
N LEU A 24 -19.57 17.73 2.61
CA LEU A 24 -19.85 19.14 2.86
C LEU A 24 -18.67 20.04 2.46
N GLY A 25 -17.51 19.45 2.17
CA GLY A 25 -16.28 20.13 1.78
C GLY A 25 -15.04 19.59 2.48
N ALA A 26 -13.96 20.39 2.46
CA ALA A 26 -12.70 20.04 3.09
C ALA A 26 -12.09 21.22 3.85
N THR A 27 -11.40 20.92 4.95
CA THR A 27 -10.51 21.88 5.64
C THR A 27 -9.07 21.49 5.39
N VAL A 28 -8.33 22.29 4.63
CA VAL A 28 -6.91 22.09 4.33
C VAL A 28 -6.08 23.01 5.23
N ARG A 29 -5.45 22.46 6.28
CA ARG A 29 -4.59 23.19 7.22
C ARG A 29 -3.17 23.31 6.68
N ASN A 30 -2.67 22.26 6.03
CA ASN A 30 -1.36 22.26 5.38
C ASN A 30 -1.42 21.47 4.08
N GLY A 31 -1.52 22.18 2.97
CA GLY A 31 -1.56 21.58 1.62
C GLY A 31 -0.20 21.17 1.07
N ARG A 32 0.92 21.39 1.78
CA ARG A 32 2.28 21.07 1.31
C ARG A 32 2.63 19.60 1.55
N LEU A 33 1.91 18.70 0.87
CA LEU A 33 2.24 17.28 0.78
C LEU A 33 3.28 17.04 -0.33
N ARG A 34 3.54 15.77 -0.67
CA ARG A 34 4.47 15.42 -1.78
C ARG A 34 4.10 16.12 -3.09
N TRP A 35 2.82 16.21 -3.39
CA TRP A 35 2.24 17.12 -4.38
C TRP A 35 1.28 18.03 -3.63
N PRO A 36 1.27 19.33 -3.92
CA PRO A 36 0.38 20.26 -3.26
C PRO A 36 -1.08 19.85 -3.40
N VAL A 37 -1.82 19.93 -2.30
CA VAL A 37 -3.29 19.79 -2.33
C VAL A 37 -3.88 20.98 -3.08
N ALA A 38 -4.82 20.72 -3.97
CA ALA A 38 -5.50 21.79 -4.72
C ALA A 38 -6.15 22.79 -3.76
N PRO A 39 -5.92 24.11 -3.92
CA PRO A 39 -6.47 25.13 -3.02
C PRO A 39 -8.00 25.13 -2.98
N ASP A 40 -8.62 24.75 -4.09
CA ASP A 40 -10.07 24.66 -4.31
C ASP A 40 -10.67 23.26 -4.03
N LEU A 41 -9.90 22.38 -3.39
CA LEU A 41 -10.36 21.02 -3.05
C LEU A 41 -11.71 21.01 -2.34
N SER A 42 -11.93 21.96 -1.42
CA SER A 42 -13.20 22.07 -0.69
C SER A 42 -14.38 22.38 -1.63
N ALA A 43 -14.17 23.25 -2.61
CA ALA A 43 -15.20 23.60 -3.59
C ALA A 43 -15.53 22.42 -4.52
N HIS A 44 -14.51 21.65 -4.91
CA HIS A 44 -14.71 20.43 -5.69
C HIS A 44 -15.54 19.38 -4.96
N LEU A 45 -15.33 19.23 -3.65
CA LEU A 45 -15.98 18.19 -2.86
C LEU A 45 -17.36 18.58 -2.34
N ALA A 46 -17.59 19.87 -2.10
CA ALA A 46 -18.83 20.37 -1.47
C ALA A 46 -20.07 20.00 -2.29
N GLY A 47 -21.07 19.42 -1.61
CA GLY A 47 -22.34 19.03 -2.20
C GLY A 47 -22.28 17.78 -3.08
N GLN A 48 -21.17 17.05 -3.10
CA GLN A 48 -21.04 15.79 -3.81
C GLN A 48 -21.23 14.59 -2.88
N ARG A 49 -21.88 13.53 -3.37
CA ARG A 49 -22.02 12.28 -2.68
C ARG A 49 -20.81 11.38 -2.97
N LEU A 50 -20.23 10.78 -1.92
CA LEU A 50 -19.21 9.77 -2.05
C LEU A 50 -19.88 8.46 -2.50
N ARG A 51 -19.64 8.04 -3.74
CA ARG A 51 -20.27 6.88 -4.37
C ARG A 51 -19.55 5.58 -4.02
N GLU A 52 -18.22 5.63 -3.98
CA GLU A 52 -17.39 4.45 -3.76
C GLU A 52 -16.05 4.87 -3.15
N VAL A 53 -15.51 3.99 -2.29
CA VAL A 53 -14.09 4.02 -1.90
C VAL A 53 -13.47 2.72 -2.37
N ARG A 54 -12.49 2.80 -3.25
CA ARG A 54 -11.77 1.63 -3.77
C ARG A 54 -10.27 1.82 -3.74
N ARG A 55 -9.54 0.72 -3.82
CA ARG A 55 -8.07 0.73 -3.87
C ARG A 55 -7.58 0.46 -5.30
N ARG A 56 -6.51 1.14 -5.68
CA ARG A 56 -5.65 0.78 -6.82
C ARG A 56 -4.20 0.83 -6.36
N ALA A 57 -3.47 -0.29 -6.41
CA ALA A 57 -2.11 -0.41 -5.89
C ALA A 57 -2.01 0.04 -4.42
N LYS A 58 -1.27 1.11 -4.14
CA LYS A 58 -1.14 1.73 -2.81
C LYS A 58 -1.88 3.07 -2.72
N TYR A 59 -2.87 3.27 -3.60
CA TYR A 59 -3.72 4.46 -3.63
C TYR A 59 -5.14 4.12 -3.22
N LEU A 60 -5.78 5.03 -2.52
CA LEU A 60 -7.21 5.05 -2.25
C LEU A 60 -7.87 5.97 -3.28
N LEU A 61 -8.97 5.54 -3.86
CA LEU A 61 -9.77 6.29 -4.82
C LEU A 61 -11.13 6.55 -4.20
N PHE A 62 -11.40 7.79 -3.84
CA PHE A 62 -12.70 8.25 -3.37
C PHE A 62 -13.46 8.76 -4.59
N VAL A 63 -14.44 8.00 -5.06
CA VAL A 63 -15.23 8.32 -6.24
C VAL A 63 -16.46 9.11 -5.83
N PHE A 64 -16.57 10.34 -6.29
CA PHE A 64 -17.69 11.25 -6.06
C PHE A 64 -18.60 11.35 -7.29
N ASP A 65 -19.69 12.12 -7.20
CA ASP A 65 -20.63 12.31 -8.32
C ASP A 65 -19.96 12.86 -9.59
N ARG A 66 -18.95 13.73 -9.45
CA ARG A 66 -18.30 14.46 -10.56
C ARG A 66 -16.79 14.45 -10.47
N GLY A 67 -16.20 13.30 -10.16
CA GLY A 67 -14.75 13.19 -10.10
C GLY A 67 -14.27 12.26 -9.00
N SER A 68 -12.97 12.27 -8.78
CA SER A 68 -12.35 11.38 -7.80
C SER A 68 -11.22 12.07 -7.06
N LEU A 69 -11.12 11.79 -5.76
CA LEU A 69 -9.95 12.15 -4.95
C LEU A 69 -9.03 10.93 -4.84
N ILE A 70 -7.82 11.07 -5.36
CA ILE A 70 -6.77 10.06 -5.33
C ILE A 70 -5.90 10.33 -4.10
N VAL A 71 -5.84 9.40 -3.16
CA VAL A 71 -5.06 9.55 -1.92
C VAL A 71 -3.95 8.51 -1.85
N HIS A 72 -2.73 8.95 -1.53
CA HIS A 72 -1.59 8.10 -1.24
C HIS A 72 -1.09 8.39 0.18
N LEU A 73 -0.95 7.35 1.01
CA LEU A 73 -0.57 7.53 2.42
C LEU A 73 0.92 7.85 2.62
N GLY A 74 1.73 7.77 1.58
CA GLY A 74 3.17 8.02 1.70
C GLY A 74 3.87 7.00 2.59
N MET A 75 4.62 7.47 3.57
CA MET A 75 5.36 6.61 4.50
C MET A 75 4.75 6.58 5.91
N SER A 76 4.06 7.61 6.31
CA SER A 76 3.52 7.82 7.66
C SER A 76 2.09 8.36 7.66
N GLY A 77 1.49 8.48 6.48
CA GLY A 77 0.11 8.95 6.35
C GLY A 77 -0.89 7.93 6.86
N SER A 78 -1.93 8.43 7.48
CA SER A 78 -3.09 7.67 7.94
C SER A 78 -4.37 8.45 7.68
N LEU A 79 -5.47 7.74 7.56
CA LEU A 79 -6.82 8.27 7.45
C LEU A 79 -7.65 7.71 8.60
N ARG A 80 -8.35 8.56 9.32
CA ARG A 80 -9.23 8.19 10.42
C ARG A 80 -10.62 8.74 10.19
N VAL A 81 -11.62 7.90 10.37
CA VAL A 81 -13.02 8.32 10.45
C VAL A 81 -13.30 8.74 11.89
N LEU A 82 -13.80 9.94 12.07
CA LEU A 82 -14.15 10.50 13.38
C LEU A 82 -15.65 10.85 13.37
N THR A 83 -16.33 10.48 14.45
CA THR A 83 -17.75 10.76 14.68
C THR A 83 -17.94 11.98 15.59
N GLU A 84 -16.86 12.46 16.19
CA GLU A 84 -16.83 13.64 17.05
C GLU A 84 -15.76 14.61 16.56
N ASN A 85 -15.98 15.91 16.76
CA ASN A 85 -15.06 16.94 16.32
C ASN A 85 -13.89 17.09 17.32
N PHE A 86 -12.96 16.12 17.31
CA PHE A 86 -11.73 16.24 18.06
C PHE A 86 -10.85 17.37 17.49
N PRO A 87 -10.23 18.20 18.35
CA PRO A 87 -9.29 19.21 17.92
C PRO A 87 -8.18 18.60 17.05
N PRO A 88 -7.78 19.25 15.95
CA PRO A 88 -6.71 18.74 15.11
C PRO A 88 -5.35 18.85 15.83
N GLU A 89 -4.52 17.82 15.66
CA GLU A 89 -3.14 17.82 16.13
C GLU A 89 -2.17 18.38 15.08
N LYS A 90 -0.90 18.57 15.46
CA LYS A 90 0.17 19.17 14.63
C LYS A 90 0.32 18.60 13.22
N HIS A 91 0.00 17.33 12.99
CA HIS A 91 0.21 16.64 11.71
C HIS A 91 -1.09 16.27 11.01
N ASP A 92 -2.24 16.77 11.49
CA ASP A 92 -3.54 16.62 10.87
C ASP A 92 -3.71 17.70 9.80
N HIS A 93 -3.47 17.31 8.56
CA HIS A 93 -3.29 18.28 7.46
C HIS A 93 -4.58 18.58 6.71
N VAL A 94 -5.44 17.58 6.53
CA VAL A 94 -6.69 17.72 5.78
C VAL A 94 -7.81 16.97 6.49
N ASP A 95 -8.97 17.61 6.61
CA ASP A 95 -10.22 16.97 7.02
C ASP A 95 -11.22 17.07 5.87
N LEU A 96 -11.87 15.95 5.53
CA LEU A 96 -13.07 15.93 4.69
C LEU A 96 -14.29 15.85 5.59
N LEU A 97 -15.24 16.76 5.39
CA LEU A 97 -16.43 16.91 6.20
C LEU A 97 -17.60 16.21 5.50
N PHE A 98 -18.33 15.39 6.24
CA PHE A 98 -19.50 14.69 5.74
C PHE A 98 -20.75 15.05 6.54
N ASP A 99 -21.92 14.70 6.00
CA ASP A 99 -23.17 14.81 6.72
C ASP A 99 -23.17 13.98 8.01
N ASP A 100 -24.13 14.24 8.91
CA ASP A 100 -24.21 13.61 10.24
C ASP A 100 -22.98 13.84 11.15
N GLY A 101 -22.20 14.89 10.88
CA GLY A 101 -21.02 15.25 11.68
C GLY A 101 -19.82 14.35 11.51
N MET A 102 -19.84 13.44 10.52
CA MET A 102 -18.69 12.57 10.24
C MET A 102 -17.54 13.33 9.57
N LEU A 103 -16.33 12.94 9.94
CA LEU A 103 -15.10 13.59 9.49
C LEU A 103 -14.07 12.51 9.10
N LEU A 104 -13.46 12.66 7.92
CA LEU A 104 -12.30 11.87 7.54
C LEU A 104 -11.05 12.72 7.67
N ARG A 105 -10.20 12.39 8.65
CA ARG A 105 -8.97 13.12 8.96
C ARG A 105 -7.75 12.46 8.34
N TYR A 106 -7.00 13.24 7.57
CA TYR A 106 -5.71 12.85 7.03
C TYR A 106 -4.57 13.42 7.89
N ARG A 107 -3.77 12.51 8.48
CA ARG A 107 -2.58 12.80 9.26
C ARG A 107 -1.35 12.28 8.55
N ASP A 108 -0.29 13.08 8.40
CA ASP A 108 0.98 12.66 7.80
C ASP A 108 2.19 13.44 8.34
N PRO A 109 2.86 12.94 9.39
CA PRO A 109 4.02 13.61 9.98
C PRO A 109 5.13 13.94 8.99
N ARG A 110 5.36 13.10 7.98
CA ARG A 110 6.44 13.27 7.00
C ARG A 110 6.02 14.01 5.74
N ARG A 111 4.73 14.15 5.49
CA ARG A 111 4.14 14.82 4.30
C ARG A 111 4.60 14.21 2.97
N PHE A 112 4.80 12.89 2.94
CA PHE A 112 5.15 12.13 1.74
C PHE A 112 3.95 11.52 1.03
N GLY A 113 2.77 11.74 1.57
CA GLY A 113 1.53 11.35 0.94
C GLY A 113 1.04 12.36 -0.10
N ALA A 114 -0.13 12.10 -0.63
CA ALA A 114 -0.77 12.94 -1.65
C ALA A 114 -2.29 12.89 -1.54
N MET A 115 -2.93 14.00 -1.91
CA MET A 115 -4.37 14.14 -2.14
C MET A 115 -4.56 14.90 -3.44
N LEU A 116 -4.99 14.21 -4.51
CA LEU A 116 -5.06 14.75 -5.88
C LEU A 116 -6.49 14.63 -6.40
N TRP A 117 -7.07 15.75 -6.79
CA TRP A 117 -8.39 15.76 -7.42
C TRP A 117 -8.30 15.55 -8.93
N THR A 118 -9.23 14.81 -9.49
CA THR A 118 -9.41 14.66 -10.94
C THR A 118 -10.89 14.53 -11.30
N GLU A 119 -11.32 15.20 -12.35
CA GLU A 119 -12.67 15.05 -12.93
C GLU A 119 -12.70 13.97 -14.02
N SER A 120 -11.53 13.53 -14.47
CA SER A 120 -11.39 12.41 -15.42
C SER A 120 -11.37 11.05 -14.69
N ASP A 121 -11.42 9.96 -15.45
CA ASP A 121 -11.20 8.62 -14.88
C ASP A 121 -9.87 8.60 -14.10
N PRO A 122 -9.89 8.31 -12.79
CA PRO A 122 -8.69 8.30 -11.97
C PRO A 122 -7.61 7.32 -12.47
N LEU A 123 -7.99 6.27 -13.19
CA LEU A 123 -7.02 5.31 -13.75
C LEU A 123 -6.17 5.90 -14.88
N THR A 124 -6.63 6.98 -15.51
CA THR A 124 -5.86 7.72 -16.55
C THR A 124 -4.91 8.75 -15.95
N HIS A 125 -5.02 9.02 -14.65
CA HIS A 125 -4.16 9.99 -13.97
C HIS A 125 -2.67 9.61 -14.09
N PRO A 126 -1.74 10.55 -14.29
CA PRO A 126 -0.30 10.28 -14.46
C PRO A 126 0.32 9.37 -13.40
N GLN A 127 -0.18 9.40 -12.17
CA GLN A 127 0.30 8.56 -11.08
C GLN A 127 -0.19 7.10 -11.16
N LEU A 128 -1.26 6.82 -11.92
CA LEU A 128 -1.92 5.51 -11.97
C LEU A 128 -1.84 4.81 -13.32
N LYS A 129 -1.79 5.56 -14.42
CA LYS A 129 -1.88 5.03 -15.80
C LYS A 129 -0.79 4.03 -16.19
N HIS A 130 0.34 4.03 -15.51
CA HIS A 130 1.48 3.14 -15.80
C HIS A 130 1.62 1.99 -14.80
N LEU A 131 0.66 1.83 -13.90
CA LEU A 131 0.68 0.78 -12.90
C LEU A 131 0.39 -0.59 -13.53
N GLY A 132 1.18 -1.57 -13.14
CA GLY A 132 1.02 -2.97 -13.54
C GLY A 132 -0.24 -3.65 -12.96
N PRO A 133 -0.35 -4.97 -13.11
CA PRO A 133 -1.51 -5.73 -12.63
C PRO A 133 -1.63 -5.72 -11.11
N GLU A 134 -2.88 -5.77 -10.63
CA GLU A 134 -3.18 -6.07 -9.23
C GLU A 134 -2.82 -7.53 -8.91
N PRO A 135 -2.03 -7.78 -7.85
CA PRO A 135 -1.55 -9.15 -7.56
C PRO A 135 -2.68 -10.13 -7.21
N LEU A 136 -3.81 -9.64 -6.70
CA LEU A 136 -4.97 -10.47 -6.32
C LEU A 136 -6.02 -10.57 -7.42
N SER A 137 -5.75 -10.05 -8.63
CA SER A 137 -6.63 -10.19 -9.79
C SER A 137 -6.20 -11.34 -10.71
N SER A 138 -7.09 -11.75 -11.60
CA SER A 138 -6.80 -12.73 -12.66
C SER A 138 -5.76 -12.23 -13.68
N ALA A 139 -5.51 -10.92 -13.76
CA ALA A 139 -4.54 -10.33 -14.66
C ALA A 139 -3.07 -10.55 -14.21
N PHE A 140 -2.82 -10.91 -12.96
CA PHE A 140 -1.48 -11.24 -12.47
C PHE A 140 -1.25 -12.74 -12.58
N THR A 141 -0.61 -13.19 -13.66
CA THR A 141 -0.29 -14.59 -13.93
C THR A 141 1.22 -14.83 -13.94
N PRO A 142 1.68 -16.09 -13.82
CA PRO A 142 3.11 -16.43 -13.96
C PRO A 142 3.71 -15.92 -15.28
N GLU A 143 2.97 -16.01 -16.39
CA GLU A 143 3.42 -15.54 -17.71
C GLU A 143 3.57 -14.01 -17.73
N ARG A 144 2.63 -13.31 -17.10
CA ARG A 144 2.71 -11.83 -16.98
C ARG A 144 3.89 -11.40 -16.12
N LEU A 145 4.13 -12.12 -15.00
CA LEU A 145 5.30 -11.89 -14.15
C LEU A 145 6.59 -12.18 -14.93
N ALA A 146 6.68 -13.32 -15.63
CA ALA A 146 7.81 -13.70 -16.46
C ALA A 146 8.14 -12.63 -17.50
N ALA A 147 7.12 -12.13 -18.21
CA ALA A 147 7.30 -11.05 -19.19
C ALA A 147 7.86 -9.77 -18.55
N GLY A 148 7.39 -9.43 -17.33
CA GLY A 148 7.89 -8.28 -16.59
C GLY A 148 9.33 -8.43 -16.10
N LEU A 149 9.81 -9.65 -15.86
CA LEU A 149 11.17 -9.96 -15.38
C LEU A 149 12.15 -10.21 -16.52
N ALA A 150 11.68 -10.46 -17.74
CA ALA A 150 12.50 -10.82 -18.89
C ALA A 150 13.61 -9.78 -19.14
N GLY A 151 14.85 -10.26 -19.31
CA GLY A 151 16.02 -9.44 -19.57
C GLY A 151 16.50 -8.56 -18.41
N LYS A 152 15.83 -8.55 -17.25
CA LYS A 152 16.22 -7.71 -16.12
C LYS A 152 17.38 -8.32 -15.35
N LYS A 153 18.54 -7.66 -15.40
CA LYS A 153 19.76 -8.02 -14.66
C LYS A 153 19.73 -7.60 -13.19
N ILE A 154 18.80 -6.72 -12.81
CA ILE A 154 18.63 -6.30 -11.40
C ILE A 154 18.19 -7.48 -10.53
N ALA A 155 18.43 -7.39 -9.22
CA ALA A 155 18.00 -8.40 -8.27
C ALA A 155 16.47 -8.56 -8.28
N ILE A 156 16.00 -9.79 -8.01
CA ILE A 156 14.56 -10.12 -8.08
C ILE A 156 13.74 -9.30 -7.08
N LYS A 157 14.27 -9.01 -5.87
CA LYS A 157 13.52 -8.25 -4.88
C LYS A 157 13.16 -6.83 -5.36
N PRO A 158 14.10 -5.96 -5.78
CA PRO A 158 13.72 -4.66 -6.35
C PRO A 158 12.89 -4.79 -7.64
N ALA A 159 13.04 -5.87 -8.42
CA ALA A 159 12.23 -6.08 -9.61
C ALA A 159 10.74 -6.26 -9.27
N ILE A 160 10.38 -7.11 -8.29
CA ILE A 160 8.98 -7.30 -7.89
C ILE A 160 8.42 -6.12 -7.06
N MET A 161 9.25 -5.19 -6.64
CA MET A 161 8.83 -3.92 -6.04
C MET A 161 8.56 -2.82 -7.06
N ASP A 162 8.90 -3.04 -8.35
CA ASP A 162 8.56 -2.12 -9.45
C ASP A 162 7.05 -2.20 -9.73
N GLN A 163 6.34 -1.11 -9.46
CA GLN A 163 4.89 -1.03 -9.61
C GLN A 163 4.40 -1.21 -11.06
N ARG A 164 5.29 -1.23 -12.05
CA ARG A 164 4.97 -1.54 -13.46
C ARG A 164 4.91 -3.05 -13.71
N ILE A 165 5.57 -3.86 -12.87
CA ILE A 165 5.59 -5.32 -12.97
C ILE A 165 4.44 -5.92 -12.19
N VAL A 166 4.33 -5.56 -10.91
CA VAL A 166 3.23 -5.92 -10.03
C VAL A 166 3.03 -4.81 -9.02
N VAL A 167 1.79 -4.42 -8.78
CA VAL A 167 1.51 -3.33 -7.85
C VAL A 167 1.40 -3.80 -6.39
N GLY A 168 1.53 -2.86 -5.47
CA GLY A 168 1.21 -3.08 -4.07
C GLY A 168 2.30 -3.75 -3.23
N VAL A 169 3.18 -4.53 -3.86
CA VAL A 169 4.31 -5.17 -3.18
C VAL A 169 5.36 -4.14 -2.79
N GLY A 170 5.76 -4.12 -1.53
CA GLY A 170 6.81 -3.26 -1.02
C GLY A 170 7.89 -4.07 -0.30
N ASN A 171 8.58 -3.43 0.66
CA ASN A 171 9.77 -4.02 1.27
C ASN A 171 9.48 -5.23 2.16
N ILE A 172 8.34 -5.20 2.86
CA ILE A 172 7.90 -6.27 3.76
C ILE A 172 7.50 -7.47 2.90
N TYR A 173 6.49 -7.28 2.07
CA TYR A 173 5.87 -8.39 1.33
C TYR A 173 6.76 -8.96 0.24
N ALA A 174 7.69 -8.18 -0.34
CA ALA A 174 8.72 -8.71 -1.24
C ALA A 174 9.68 -9.67 -0.51
N SER A 175 10.10 -9.36 0.73
CA SER A 175 10.97 -10.26 1.51
C SER A 175 10.24 -11.54 1.90
N GLU A 176 9.00 -11.42 2.37
CA GLU A 176 8.18 -12.57 2.80
C GLU A 176 7.80 -13.49 1.62
N ALA A 177 7.40 -12.90 0.49
CA ALA A 177 7.06 -13.67 -0.71
C ALA A 177 8.27 -14.43 -1.28
N LEU A 178 9.45 -13.80 -1.31
CA LEU A 178 10.69 -14.46 -1.76
C LEU A 178 11.12 -15.57 -0.81
N PHE A 179 10.95 -15.40 0.51
CA PHE A 179 11.20 -16.44 1.48
C PHE A 179 10.28 -17.65 1.23
N ARG A 180 8.99 -17.45 1.08
CA ARG A 180 8.01 -18.52 0.80
C ARG A 180 8.26 -19.23 -0.51
N ALA A 181 8.69 -18.49 -1.53
CA ALA A 181 9.05 -19.04 -2.83
C ALA A 181 10.39 -19.79 -2.83
N GLY A 182 11.19 -19.70 -1.75
CA GLY A 182 12.52 -20.29 -1.68
C GLY A 182 13.57 -19.60 -2.54
N ILE A 183 13.37 -18.31 -2.87
CA ILE A 183 14.22 -17.57 -3.83
C ILE A 183 15.07 -16.54 -3.08
N LEU A 184 16.39 -16.55 -3.31
CA LEU A 184 17.31 -15.54 -2.78
C LEU A 184 17.00 -14.15 -3.35
N PRO A 185 16.87 -13.09 -2.51
CA PRO A 185 16.43 -11.78 -2.95
C PRO A 185 17.41 -11.05 -3.89
N HIS A 186 18.66 -11.46 -3.93
CA HIS A 186 19.72 -10.86 -4.77
C HIS A 186 19.96 -11.59 -6.09
N ARG A 187 19.29 -12.72 -6.37
CA ARG A 187 19.34 -13.37 -7.68
C ARG A 187 18.87 -12.41 -8.78
N ALA A 188 19.48 -12.49 -9.95
CA ALA A 188 19.04 -11.70 -11.10
C ALA A 188 17.59 -12.06 -11.47
N ALA A 189 16.74 -11.06 -11.71
CA ALA A 189 15.33 -11.32 -11.99
C ALA A 189 15.12 -12.19 -13.24
N ALA A 190 15.95 -12.01 -14.28
CA ALA A 190 15.90 -12.81 -15.52
C ALA A 190 16.45 -14.23 -15.37
N SER A 191 17.04 -14.60 -14.22
CA SER A 191 17.59 -15.96 -14.01
C SER A 191 16.58 -16.97 -13.45
N LEU A 192 15.37 -16.52 -13.13
CA LEU A 192 14.36 -17.42 -12.56
C LEU A 192 13.77 -18.32 -13.62
N ALA A 193 13.73 -19.63 -13.31
CA ALA A 193 13.07 -20.61 -14.14
C ALA A 193 11.54 -20.53 -14.04
N PRO A 194 10.77 -20.96 -15.06
CA PRO A 194 9.31 -20.89 -15.03
C PRO A 194 8.64 -21.46 -13.78
N PRO A 195 9.07 -22.61 -13.19
CA PRO A 195 8.50 -23.11 -11.94
C PRO A 195 8.76 -22.19 -10.73
N GLU A 196 9.89 -21.49 -10.70
CA GLU A 196 10.21 -20.53 -9.64
C GLU A 196 9.33 -19.29 -9.75
N ILE A 197 9.08 -18.81 -10.98
CA ILE A 197 8.18 -17.68 -11.25
C ILE A 197 6.75 -18.03 -10.83
N ALA A 198 6.29 -19.24 -11.13
CA ALA A 198 4.96 -19.69 -10.70
C ALA A 198 4.84 -19.69 -9.17
N ARG A 199 5.80 -20.30 -8.46
CA ARG A 199 5.83 -20.28 -6.98
C ARG A 199 5.91 -18.86 -6.42
N LEU A 200 6.67 -17.97 -7.04
CA LEU A 200 6.76 -16.57 -6.62
C LEU A 200 5.43 -15.84 -6.80
N CYS A 201 4.75 -16.06 -7.92
CA CYS A 201 3.43 -15.50 -8.18
C CYS A 201 2.41 -15.93 -7.10
N GLU A 202 2.36 -17.22 -6.79
CA GLU A 202 1.51 -17.77 -5.73
C GLU A 202 1.89 -17.22 -4.34
N SER A 203 3.19 -17.16 -4.04
CA SER A 203 3.68 -16.63 -2.77
C SER A 203 3.35 -15.16 -2.56
N ILE A 204 3.41 -14.34 -3.62
CA ILE A 204 2.99 -12.93 -3.56
C ILE A 204 1.51 -12.83 -3.21
N ARG A 205 0.64 -13.62 -3.86
CA ARG A 205 -0.81 -13.64 -3.56
C ARG A 205 -1.06 -14.04 -2.12
N ALA A 206 -0.53 -15.20 -1.71
CA ALA A 206 -0.77 -15.77 -0.39
C ALA A 206 -0.34 -14.82 0.75
N VAL A 207 0.85 -14.22 0.65
CA VAL A 207 1.36 -13.28 1.66
C VAL A 207 0.46 -12.05 1.77
N LEU A 208 -0.02 -11.52 0.65
CA LEU A 208 -0.88 -10.34 0.66
C LEU A 208 -2.28 -10.65 1.18
N GLU A 209 -2.88 -11.77 0.79
CA GLU A 209 -4.19 -12.23 1.27
C GLU A 209 -4.19 -12.47 2.78
N GLU A 210 -3.19 -13.20 3.29
CA GLU A 210 -3.02 -13.44 4.72
C GLU A 210 -2.85 -12.15 5.50
N SER A 211 -2.07 -11.20 4.96
CA SER A 211 -1.88 -9.91 5.61
C SER A 211 -3.16 -9.08 5.64
N ILE A 212 -3.94 -9.07 4.55
CA ILE A 212 -5.25 -8.40 4.51
C ILE A 212 -6.19 -9.03 5.55
N ALA A 213 -6.24 -10.37 5.62
CA ALA A 213 -7.07 -11.09 6.58
C ALA A 213 -6.67 -10.78 8.04
N ALA A 214 -5.37 -10.51 8.29
CA ALA A 214 -4.84 -10.13 9.60
C ALA A 214 -4.96 -8.62 9.92
N GLY A 215 -5.61 -7.82 9.06
CA GLY A 215 -5.76 -6.38 9.24
C GLY A 215 -4.54 -5.53 8.89
N GLY A 216 -3.61 -6.08 8.11
CA GLY A 216 -2.36 -5.41 7.70
C GLY A 216 -1.23 -5.55 8.72
N SER A 217 -0.08 -4.92 8.43
CA SER A 217 1.10 -4.92 9.29
C SER A 217 1.06 -3.82 10.35
N THR A 218 1.50 -4.13 11.58
CA THR A 218 1.78 -3.09 12.58
C THR A 218 3.13 -2.46 12.27
N LEU A 219 3.14 -1.39 11.52
CA LEU A 219 4.26 -0.46 11.53
C LEU A 219 4.02 0.54 12.66
N ARG A 220 5.08 0.96 13.37
CA ARG A 220 4.99 1.88 14.53
C ARG A 220 4.13 3.13 14.28
N ASP A 221 3.94 3.50 13.02
CA ASP A 221 3.28 4.72 12.60
C ASP A 221 1.95 4.47 11.85
N TYR A 222 1.46 3.21 11.76
CA TYR A 222 0.21 2.88 11.06
C TYR A 222 -0.84 2.36 12.04
N VAL A 223 -2.01 2.95 11.97
CA VAL A 223 -3.26 2.49 12.58
C VAL A 223 -4.34 2.49 11.51
N ASP A 224 -5.29 1.58 11.60
CA ASP A 224 -6.44 1.54 10.69
C ASP A 224 -7.37 2.74 10.89
N SER A 225 -8.50 2.78 10.16
CA SER A 225 -9.49 3.84 10.27
C SER A 225 -10.10 3.99 11.66
N ASP A 226 -10.07 2.92 12.47
CA ASP A 226 -10.57 2.88 13.85
C ASP A 226 -9.47 3.17 14.90
N GLY A 227 -8.24 3.43 14.46
CA GLY A 227 -7.10 3.67 15.34
C GLY A 227 -6.45 2.40 15.90
N LYS A 228 -6.81 1.21 15.38
CA LYS A 228 -6.23 -0.07 15.81
C LYS A 228 -4.96 -0.40 15.03
N ALA A 229 -4.01 -1.01 15.71
CA ALA A 229 -2.77 -1.50 15.09
C ALA A 229 -3.00 -2.86 14.41
N GLY A 230 -2.48 -3.05 13.20
CA GLY A 230 -2.50 -4.35 12.52
C GLY A 230 -1.48 -5.34 13.12
N TYR A 231 -1.65 -6.64 12.91
CA TYR A 231 -0.88 -7.68 13.61
C TYR A 231 0.07 -8.50 12.72
N PHE A 232 0.18 -8.23 11.42
CA PHE A 232 0.92 -9.09 10.49
C PHE A 232 2.45 -9.13 10.75
N THR A 233 3.09 -8.01 11.14
CA THR A 233 4.56 -7.98 11.35
C THR A 233 5.03 -8.87 12.51
N VAL A 234 4.16 -9.17 13.46
CA VAL A 234 4.47 -10.10 14.57
C VAL A 234 4.78 -11.51 14.05
N ASN A 235 4.26 -11.86 12.88
CA ASN A 235 4.39 -13.20 12.28
C ASN A 235 5.37 -13.30 11.09
N SER A 236 6.15 -12.26 10.80
CA SER A 236 7.13 -12.28 9.68
C SER A 236 8.11 -13.45 9.82
N PHE A 237 8.42 -14.10 8.70
CA PHE A 237 9.42 -15.17 8.65
C PHE A 237 10.85 -14.62 8.59
N VAL A 238 11.08 -13.56 7.81
CA VAL A 238 12.41 -12.98 7.63
C VAL A 238 12.46 -11.46 7.83
N TYR A 239 11.38 -10.71 7.52
CA TYR A 239 11.41 -9.26 7.57
C TYR A 239 11.67 -8.74 8.98
N ALA A 240 12.67 -7.83 9.10
CA ALA A 240 13.15 -7.21 10.35
C ALA A 240 13.72 -8.20 11.40
N ARG A 241 14.03 -9.45 11.02
CA ARG A 241 14.51 -10.50 11.90
C ARG A 241 16.00 -10.86 11.71
N ALA A 242 16.83 -9.90 11.30
CA ALA A 242 18.27 -10.12 11.13
C ALA A 242 18.92 -10.65 12.41
N GLY A 243 19.67 -11.76 12.31
CA GLY A 243 20.33 -12.43 13.42
C GLY A 243 19.44 -13.38 14.23
N GLU A 244 18.10 -13.32 14.09
CA GLU A 244 17.20 -14.29 14.70
C GLU A 244 17.22 -15.60 13.94
N THR A 245 16.83 -16.70 14.61
CA THR A 245 16.73 -18.03 14.00
C THR A 245 15.56 -18.11 13.01
N CYS A 246 15.80 -18.72 11.86
CA CYS A 246 14.75 -19.07 10.89
C CYS A 246 13.72 -19.99 11.55
N ARG A 247 12.44 -19.69 11.38
CA ARG A 247 11.35 -20.50 11.96
C ARG A 247 11.20 -21.90 11.32
N ILE A 248 11.85 -22.13 10.17
CA ILE A 248 11.77 -23.41 9.43
C ILE A 248 13.01 -24.28 9.72
N CYS A 249 14.23 -23.70 9.60
CA CYS A 249 15.48 -24.49 9.63
C CYS A 249 16.46 -24.05 10.72
N ALA A 250 16.07 -23.12 11.60
CA ALA A 250 16.87 -22.56 12.68
C ALA A 250 18.17 -21.83 12.25
N THR A 251 18.49 -21.75 10.96
CA THR A 251 19.65 -20.97 10.47
C THR A 251 19.42 -19.46 10.73
N PRO A 252 20.43 -18.70 11.16
CA PRO A 252 20.29 -17.28 11.39
C PRO A 252 19.89 -16.51 10.12
N ILE A 253 18.88 -15.64 10.23
CA ILE A 253 18.43 -14.75 9.16
C ILE A 253 19.53 -13.73 8.86
N ARG A 254 19.89 -13.60 7.58
CA ARG A 254 20.84 -12.60 7.08
C ARG A 254 20.14 -11.33 6.63
N SER A 255 20.89 -10.22 6.60
CA SER A 255 20.42 -8.96 6.05
C SER A 255 21.51 -8.23 5.27
N ALA A 256 21.07 -7.48 4.24
CA ALA A 256 21.91 -6.55 3.47
C ALA A 256 21.04 -5.42 2.89
N LYS A 257 21.69 -4.41 2.30
CA LYS A 257 20.99 -3.39 1.49
C LYS A 257 20.96 -3.81 0.03
N LEU A 258 19.77 -3.89 -0.56
CA LEU A 258 19.56 -4.05 -2.00
C LEU A 258 18.72 -2.88 -2.51
N GLY A 259 19.21 -2.13 -3.51
CA GLY A 259 18.50 -0.97 -4.02
C GLY A 259 18.13 0.04 -2.93
N GLN A 260 19.02 0.30 -2.00
CA GLN A 260 18.86 1.17 -0.82
C GLN A 260 17.76 0.72 0.18
N ARG A 261 17.28 -0.53 0.08
CA ARG A 261 16.28 -1.11 0.97
C ARG A 261 16.90 -2.22 1.83
N ALA A 262 16.62 -2.21 3.12
CA ALA A 262 16.96 -3.34 3.99
C ALA A 262 16.26 -4.60 3.46
N THR A 263 17.03 -5.67 3.33
CA THR A 263 16.60 -6.94 2.77
C THR A 263 16.99 -8.03 3.74
N PHE A 264 16.09 -8.98 3.96
CA PHE A 264 16.26 -10.07 4.92
C PHE A 264 15.98 -11.39 4.23
N TRP A 265 16.76 -12.44 4.54
CA TRP A 265 16.57 -13.77 3.96
C TRP A 265 17.18 -14.87 4.84
N CYS A 266 16.69 -16.09 4.69
CA CYS A 266 17.32 -17.29 5.23
C CYS A 266 18.28 -17.88 4.20
N PRO A 267 19.60 -17.97 4.48
CA PRO A 267 20.56 -18.48 3.50
C PRO A 267 20.48 -20.00 3.27
N HIS A 268 19.67 -20.73 4.07
CA HIS A 268 19.43 -22.16 3.91
C HIS A 268 18.13 -22.45 3.14
N CYS A 269 17.05 -21.71 3.45
CA CYS A 269 15.75 -21.96 2.83
C CYS A 269 15.59 -21.30 1.44
N GLN A 270 16.44 -20.33 1.09
CA GLN A 270 16.37 -19.58 -0.16
C GLN A 270 17.61 -19.82 -1.02
N HIS A 271 17.41 -20.08 -2.33
CA HIS A 271 18.47 -20.46 -3.29
C HIS A 271 18.48 -19.56 -4.52
#